data_53f0c7a223697ce495832b702714f77f
#
_entry.id   53f0c7a223697ce495832b702714f77f
#
_cell.length_a   1.000
_cell.length_b   1.000
_cell.length_c   1.000
_cell.angle_alpha   90.00
_cell.angle_beta   90.00
_cell.angle_gamma   90.00
#
_symmetry.space_group_name_H-M   'P 1'
#
loop_
_entity.id
_entity.type
_entity.pdbx_description
1 polymer ?
#
loop_
_entity_poly.entity_id
_entity_poly.type
_entity_poly.pdbx_seq_one_letter_code
_entity_poly.pdbx_strand_id
1 'polypeptide(L)'
;MRSRIAWTVLILAAVLILIALMRFNVAALQEPGPVETVVSNRAKLFFVYRASRHGIPPRPVDIKTSIENGGTHYGLDCSICHADDGRGQRPPGQWMYPPAADLTSKRVQSYSDQELFWIIRNGIRFTGMPAFAKVETPDHIWDLVNYVRTLSRNLRNEDASKVVP
;
A
#
# COMPACT_ATOMS: atom_id res chain seq x y z
N MET A 1 13.59 34.46 33.99
CA MET A 1 12.63 33.31 34.08
C MET A 1 12.29 32.67 32.75
N ARG A 2 11.82 33.40 31.73
CA ARG A 2 11.45 32.88 30.39
C ARG A 2 12.57 32.09 29.70
N SER A 3 13.81 32.56 29.75
CA SER A 3 14.96 31.89 29.12
C SER A 3 15.27 30.52 29.77
N ARG A 4 15.22 30.41 31.10
CA ARG A 4 15.45 29.14 31.82
C ARG A 4 14.38 28.09 31.49
N ILE A 5 13.12 28.50 31.43
CA ILE A 5 12.01 27.62 31.03
C ILE A 5 12.21 27.11 29.59
N ALA A 6 12.59 28.00 28.66
CA ALA A 6 12.85 27.61 27.27
C ALA A 6 13.99 26.58 27.16
N TRP A 7 15.11 26.78 27.90
CA TRP A 7 16.20 25.80 27.90
C TRP A 7 15.80 24.46 28.52
N THR A 8 15.01 24.46 29.60
CA THR A 8 14.51 23.23 30.21
C THR A 8 13.63 22.44 29.23
N VAL A 9 12.72 23.12 28.52
CA VAL A 9 11.86 22.48 27.50
C VAL A 9 12.68 21.91 26.38
N LEU A 10 13.69 22.64 25.88
CA LEU A 10 14.58 22.14 24.82
C LEU A 10 15.38 20.91 25.25
N ILE A 11 15.90 20.91 26.47
CA ILE A 11 16.65 19.76 27.02
C ILE A 11 15.73 18.54 27.16
N LEU A 12 14.52 18.71 27.70
CA LEU A 12 13.55 17.65 27.83
C LEU A 12 13.16 17.07 26.45
N ALA A 13 12.92 17.94 25.46
CA ALA A 13 12.63 17.52 24.11
C ALA A 13 13.80 16.74 23.50
N ALA A 14 15.04 17.22 23.67
CA ALA A 14 16.24 16.53 23.20
C ALA A 14 16.41 15.13 23.83
N VAL A 15 16.18 15.02 25.14
CA VAL A 15 16.24 13.76 25.88
C VAL A 15 15.16 12.79 25.38
N LEU A 16 13.94 13.27 25.17
CA LEU A 16 12.84 12.43 24.63
C LEU A 16 13.15 11.95 23.22
N ILE A 17 13.69 12.82 22.37
CA ILE A 17 14.13 12.44 21.00
C ILE A 17 15.24 11.40 21.08
N LEU A 18 16.24 11.60 21.96
CA LEU A 18 17.33 10.64 22.13
C LEU A 18 16.82 9.28 22.60
N ILE A 19 15.91 9.23 23.56
CA ILE A 19 15.26 7.99 24.02
C ILE A 19 14.50 7.33 22.87
N ALA A 20 13.76 8.10 22.07
CA ALA A 20 13.03 7.59 20.92
C ALA A 20 13.98 6.97 19.87
N LEU A 21 15.11 7.65 19.58
CA LEU A 21 16.13 7.16 18.66
C LEU A 21 16.81 5.88 19.18
N MET A 22 17.12 5.81 20.48
CA MET A 22 17.71 4.61 21.09
C MET A 22 16.75 3.41 21.12
N ARG A 23 15.45 3.65 21.08
CA ARG A 23 14.43 2.59 21.01
C ARG A 23 13.98 2.28 19.60
N PHE A 24 14.46 3.04 18.62
CA PHE A 24 14.12 2.79 17.21
C PHE A 24 14.77 1.49 16.74
N ASN A 25 13.96 0.55 16.31
CA ASN A 25 14.41 -0.73 15.81
C ASN A 25 14.11 -0.83 14.30
N VAL A 26 15.12 -1.20 13.52
CA VAL A 26 15.03 -1.35 12.07
C VAL A 26 14.81 -2.81 11.63
N ALA A 27 14.62 -3.74 12.58
CA ALA A 27 14.41 -5.15 12.26
C ALA A 27 13.01 -5.37 11.67
N ALA A 28 12.95 -5.96 10.48
CA ALA A 28 11.70 -6.26 9.79
C ALA A 28 10.84 -7.34 10.50
N LEU A 29 11.41 -8.07 11.47
CA LEU A 29 10.69 -9.05 12.29
C LEU A 29 9.78 -8.42 13.35
N GLN A 30 9.95 -7.15 13.65
CA GLN A 30 9.12 -6.47 14.65
C GLN A 30 7.91 -5.82 14.02
N GLU A 31 6.75 -6.05 14.62
CA GLU A 31 5.54 -5.32 14.23
C GLU A 31 5.68 -3.83 14.60
N PRO A 32 5.14 -2.92 13.75
CA PRO A 32 5.20 -1.49 14.02
C PRO A 32 4.41 -1.13 15.27
N GLY A 33 4.93 -0.24 16.07
CA GLY A 33 4.20 0.33 17.19
C GLY A 33 2.94 1.11 16.72
N PRO A 34 1.97 1.34 17.62
CA PRO A 34 0.73 2.03 17.25
C PRO A 34 0.96 3.45 16.72
N VAL A 35 1.92 4.18 17.29
CA VAL A 35 2.27 5.54 16.83
C VAL A 35 2.91 5.48 15.45
N GLU A 36 3.86 4.57 15.23
CA GLU A 36 4.51 4.36 13.94
C GLU A 36 3.48 4.02 12.86
N THR A 37 2.57 3.10 13.15
CA THR A 37 1.48 2.70 12.25
C THR A 37 0.60 3.88 11.87
N VAL A 38 0.20 4.71 12.82
CA VAL A 38 -0.65 5.87 12.54
C VAL A 38 0.10 6.91 11.72
N VAL A 39 1.32 7.27 12.12
CA VAL A 39 2.12 8.30 11.45
C VAL A 39 2.46 7.87 10.02
N SER A 40 2.99 6.66 9.84
CA SER A 40 3.37 6.15 8.50
C SER A 40 2.17 6.02 7.55
N ASN A 41 1.03 5.53 8.05
CA ASN A 41 -0.19 5.44 7.24
C ASN A 41 -0.74 6.82 6.86
N ARG A 42 -0.77 7.78 7.77
CA ARG A 42 -1.21 9.15 7.46
C ARG A 42 -0.28 9.85 6.49
N ALA A 43 1.03 9.73 6.69
CA ALA A 43 2.02 10.27 5.77
C ALA A 43 1.88 9.65 4.37
N LYS A 44 1.78 8.33 4.28
CA LYS A 44 1.58 7.63 3.00
C LYS A 44 0.31 8.12 2.28
N LEU A 45 -0.84 8.15 2.96
CA LEU A 45 -2.10 8.63 2.39
C LEU A 45 -1.96 10.05 1.84
N PHE A 46 -1.37 10.96 2.62
CA PHE A 46 -1.17 12.34 2.20
C PHE A 46 -0.29 12.46 0.95
N PHE A 47 0.85 11.77 0.93
CA PHE A 47 1.77 11.85 -0.20
C PHE A 47 1.23 11.16 -1.45
N VAL A 48 0.58 10.01 -1.33
CA VAL A 48 -0.06 9.32 -2.45
C VAL A 48 -1.17 10.18 -3.03
N TYR A 49 -2.09 10.69 -2.19
CA TYR A 49 -3.15 11.60 -2.62
C TYR A 49 -2.61 12.80 -3.40
N ARG A 50 -1.59 13.47 -2.84
CA ARG A 50 -0.99 14.65 -3.49
C ARG A 50 -0.33 14.30 -4.81
N ALA A 51 0.42 13.20 -4.87
CA ALA A 51 1.19 12.81 -6.04
C ALA A 51 0.31 12.24 -7.17
N SER A 52 -0.77 11.54 -6.85
CA SER A 52 -1.69 10.95 -7.82
C SER A 52 -2.58 11.96 -8.57
N ARG A 53 -2.54 13.24 -8.18
CA ARG A 53 -3.34 14.30 -8.84
C ARG A 53 -2.75 14.81 -10.16
N HIS A 54 -1.52 14.42 -10.48
CA HIS A 54 -0.81 14.91 -11.66
C HIS A 54 -0.14 13.76 -12.42
N GLY A 55 -0.09 13.87 -13.74
CA GLY A 55 0.67 12.96 -14.58
C GLY A 55 0.12 11.53 -14.68
N ILE A 56 -1.16 11.33 -14.37
CA ILE A 56 -1.85 10.06 -14.57
C ILE A 56 -2.47 10.08 -15.97
N PRO A 57 -2.13 9.11 -16.84
CA PRO A 57 -2.73 9.00 -18.17
C PRO A 57 -4.22 8.63 -18.09
N PRO A 58 -5.01 8.88 -19.15
CA PRO A 58 -6.41 8.48 -19.19
C PRO A 58 -6.57 6.96 -19.05
N ARG A 59 -7.67 6.55 -18.42
CA ARG A 59 -8.03 5.14 -18.23
C ARG A 59 -8.51 4.53 -19.56
N PRO A 60 -8.21 3.23 -19.85
CA PRO A 60 -8.74 2.50 -21.00
C PRO A 60 -10.27 2.49 -21.02
N VAL A 61 -10.84 2.54 -22.22
CA VAL A 61 -12.31 2.54 -22.44
C VAL A 61 -12.90 1.14 -22.31
N ASP A 62 -12.22 0.11 -22.85
CA ASP A 62 -12.65 -1.29 -22.76
C ASP A 62 -12.24 -1.89 -21.41
N ILE A 63 -13.12 -1.77 -20.43
CA ILE A 63 -12.90 -2.27 -19.07
C ILE A 63 -12.88 -3.79 -19.01
N LYS A 64 -13.62 -4.49 -19.86
CA LYS A 64 -13.67 -5.97 -19.84
C LYS A 64 -12.33 -6.55 -20.25
N THR A 65 -11.83 -6.19 -21.42
CA THR A 65 -10.51 -6.60 -21.90
C THR A 65 -9.40 -6.18 -20.95
N SER A 66 -9.51 -4.98 -20.39
CA SER A 66 -8.56 -4.49 -19.39
C SER A 66 -8.52 -5.34 -18.11
N ILE A 67 -9.66 -5.85 -17.62
CA ILE A 67 -9.68 -6.76 -16.47
C ILE A 67 -9.03 -8.10 -16.81
N GLU A 68 -9.28 -8.65 -17.99
CA GLU A 68 -8.71 -9.93 -18.45
C GLU A 68 -7.17 -9.83 -18.55
N ASN A 69 -6.66 -8.78 -19.19
CA ASN A 69 -5.24 -8.47 -19.27
C ASN A 69 -4.62 -8.27 -17.88
N GLY A 70 -5.30 -7.48 -17.04
CA GLY A 70 -4.86 -7.20 -15.67
C GLY A 70 -4.72 -8.47 -14.82
N GLY A 71 -5.60 -9.46 -15.04
CA GLY A 71 -5.47 -10.76 -14.39
C GLY A 71 -4.19 -11.50 -14.79
N THR A 72 -3.80 -11.42 -16.05
CA THR A 72 -2.55 -12.01 -16.55
C THR A 72 -1.33 -11.35 -15.93
N HIS A 73 -1.25 -10.01 -15.99
CA HIS A 73 -0.15 -9.24 -15.37
C HIS A 73 -0.11 -9.41 -13.84
N TYR A 74 -1.27 -9.49 -13.20
CA TYR A 74 -1.35 -9.75 -11.77
C TYR A 74 -0.73 -11.10 -11.39
N GLY A 75 -1.03 -12.15 -12.16
CA GLY A 75 -0.46 -13.47 -11.94
C GLY A 75 1.06 -13.50 -12.07
N LEU A 76 1.62 -12.72 -13.00
CA LEU A 76 3.07 -12.67 -13.25
C LEU A 76 3.82 -11.84 -12.19
N ASP A 77 3.29 -10.66 -11.83
CA ASP A 77 4.06 -9.64 -11.13
C ASP A 77 3.61 -9.42 -9.68
N CYS A 78 2.35 -9.67 -9.37
CA CYS A 78 1.75 -9.26 -8.10
C CYS A 78 1.46 -10.43 -7.16
N SER A 79 1.03 -11.58 -7.71
CA SER A 79 0.53 -12.72 -6.94
C SER A 79 1.58 -13.33 -6.03
N ILE A 80 2.87 -13.17 -6.35
CA ILE A 80 3.98 -13.68 -5.53
C ILE A 80 3.97 -13.08 -4.11
N CYS A 81 3.55 -11.81 -3.97
CA CYS A 81 3.47 -11.12 -2.69
C CYS A 81 2.04 -10.98 -2.20
N HIS A 82 1.10 -10.68 -3.11
CA HIS A 82 -0.29 -10.40 -2.75
C HIS A 82 -1.19 -11.63 -2.76
N ALA A 83 -0.67 -12.82 -3.10
CA ALA A 83 -1.39 -14.07 -3.33
C ALA A 83 -2.39 -13.98 -4.51
N ASP A 84 -2.92 -15.10 -4.97
CA ASP A 84 -3.83 -15.13 -6.12
C ASP A 84 -5.19 -14.51 -5.79
N ASP A 85 -5.59 -14.59 -4.52
CA ASP A 85 -6.84 -14.00 -4.01
C ASP A 85 -6.71 -12.52 -3.59
N GLY A 86 -5.51 -11.96 -3.65
CA GLY A 86 -5.22 -10.57 -3.27
C GLY A 86 -5.07 -10.31 -1.78
N ARG A 87 -5.11 -11.33 -0.92
CA ARG A 87 -5.08 -11.15 0.55
C ARG A 87 -3.68 -10.95 1.13
N GLY A 88 -2.63 -11.11 0.33
CA GLY A 88 -1.25 -10.92 0.78
C GLY A 88 -0.74 -12.01 1.73
N GLN A 89 -1.36 -13.20 1.70
CA GLN A 89 -1.06 -14.28 2.65
C GLN A 89 0.02 -15.26 2.15
N ARG A 90 0.79 -14.89 1.14
CA ARG A 90 1.96 -15.67 0.68
C ARG A 90 3.23 -15.31 1.46
N PRO A 91 4.11 -16.32 1.72
CA PRO A 91 5.32 -16.10 2.48
C PRO A 91 6.17 -14.91 2.07
N PRO A 92 6.53 -14.66 0.79
CA PRO A 92 7.33 -13.48 0.45
C PRO A 92 6.67 -12.17 0.88
N GLY A 93 5.35 -12.03 0.69
CA GLY A 93 4.61 -10.84 1.10
C GLY A 93 4.50 -10.66 2.61
N GLN A 94 4.38 -11.76 3.34
CA GLN A 94 4.30 -11.74 4.80
C GLN A 94 5.64 -11.47 5.49
N TRP A 95 6.76 -11.78 4.81
CA TRP A 95 8.11 -11.55 5.37
C TRP A 95 8.61 -10.13 5.18
N MET A 96 7.90 -9.32 4.42
CA MET A 96 8.22 -7.92 4.21
C MET A 96 7.76 -7.05 5.37
N TYR A 97 8.40 -5.90 5.52
CA TYR A 97 7.98 -4.89 6.47
C TYR A 97 7.68 -3.56 5.74
N PRO A 98 6.45 -3.05 5.84
CA PRO A 98 5.25 -3.75 6.31
C PRO A 98 4.89 -4.94 5.40
N PRO A 99 4.10 -5.92 5.87
CA PRO A 99 3.62 -7.01 5.04
C PRO A 99 2.84 -6.51 3.83
N ALA A 100 2.81 -7.35 2.77
CA ALA A 100 2.02 -7.05 1.59
C ALA A 100 0.55 -6.79 1.96
N ALA A 101 0.01 -5.71 1.41
CA ALA A 101 -1.35 -5.29 1.74
C ALA A 101 -2.39 -6.30 1.24
N ASP A 102 -3.43 -6.54 2.03
CA ASP A 102 -4.66 -7.17 1.57
C ASP A 102 -5.38 -6.21 0.61
N LEU A 103 -5.32 -6.55 -0.69
CA LEU A 103 -5.91 -5.75 -1.77
C LEU A 103 -7.44 -5.77 -1.75
N THR A 104 -8.05 -6.74 -1.07
CA THR A 104 -9.52 -6.86 -0.94
C THR A 104 -10.07 -6.01 0.19
N SER A 105 -9.22 -5.52 1.08
CA SER A 105 -9.58 -4.77 2.27
C SER A 105 -10.28 -3.45 1.93
N LYS A 106 -11.18 -3.02 2.81
CA LYS A 106 -11.84 -1.69 2.70
C LYS A 106 -10.81 -0.56 2.58
N ARG A 107 -9.68 -0.67 3.25
CA ARG A 107 -8.61 0.32 3.20
C ARG A 107 -8.02 0.47 1.80
N VAL A 108 -7.69 -0.64 1.14
CA VAL A 108 -7.14 -0.59 -0.22
C VAL A 108 -8.22 -0.20 -1.24
N GLN A 109 -9.43 -0.73 -1.08
CA GLN A 109 -10.53 -0.42 -1.98
C GLN A 109 -11.07 1.01 -1.84
N SER A 110 -10.71 1.74 -0.78
CA SER A 110 -11.05 3.17 -0.61
C SER A 110 -10.12 4.13 -1.34
N TYR A 111 -8.95 3.68 -1.83
CA TYR A 111 -8.13 4.50 -2.72
C TYR A 111 -8.88 4.80 -4.02
N SER A 112 -8.70 5.98 -4.58
CA SER A 112 -9.15 6.28 -5.94
C SER A 112 -8.38 5.43 -6.97
N ASP A 113 -8.90 5.30 -8.20
CA ASP A 113 -8.20 4.57 -9.26
C ASP A 113 -6.86 5.24 -9.61
N GLN A 114 -6.79 6.58 -9.56
CA GLN A 114 -5.56 7.33 -9.77
C GLN A 114 -4.52 7.06 -8.66
N GLU A 115 -4.97 6.92 -7.41
CA GLU A 115 -4.07 6.57 -6.30
C GLU A 115 -3.54 5.15 -6.46
N LEU A 116 -4.39 4.19 -6.83
CA LEU A 116 -3.95 2.81 -7.11
C LEU A 116 -2.97 2.78 -8.29
N PHE A 117 -3.28 3.49 -9.38
CA PHE A 117 -2.38 3.62 -10.52
C PHE A 117 -1.02 4.17 -10.09
N TRP A 118 -1.02 5.26 -9.31
CA TRP A 118 0.20 5.88 -8.83
C TRP A 118 1.00 4.92 -7.94
N ILE A 119 0.33 4.21 -7.04
CA ILE A 119 0.96 3.23 -6.13
C ILE A 119 1.62 2.11 -6.92
N ILE A 120 0.92 1.51 -7.88
CA ILE A 120 1.47 0.42 -8.70
C ILE A 120 2.64 0.93 -9.53
N ARG A 121 2.45 2.06 -10.21
CA ARG A 121 3.49 2.65 -11.07
C ARG A 121 4.78 2.94 -10.33
N ASN A 122 4.70 3.56 -9.16
CA ASN A 122 5.86 4.12 -8.45
C ASN A 122 6.35 3.25 -7.28
N GLY A 123 5.58 2.25 -6.86
CA GLY A 123 5.84 1.53 -5.62
C GLY A 123 5.69 2.41 -4.37
N ILE A 124 6.02 1.85 -3.22
CA ILE A 124 5.99 2.59 -1.95
C ILE A 124 7.37 2.51 -1.29
N ARG A 125 8.02 3.66 -1.14
CA ARG A 125 9.33 3.76 -0.51
C ARG A 125 9.30 3.20 0.92
N PHE A 126 10.38 2.56 1.32
CA PHE A 126 10.54 1.88 2.62
C PHE A 126 9.57 0.71 2.83
N THR A 127 9.09 0.10 1.74
CA THR A 127 8.33 -1.15 1.75
C THR A 127 8.92 -2.12 0.74
N GLY A 128 8.43 -3.37 0.75
CA GLY A 128 8.81 -4.36 -0.26
C GLY A 128 8.14 -4.17 -1.63
N MET A 129 7.23 -3.21 -1.80
CA MET A 129 6.54 -2.99 -3.08
C MET A 129 7.39 -2.20 -4.07
N PRO A 130 7.85 -2.82 -5.17
CA PRO A 130 8.69 -2.15 -6.17
C PRO A 130 7.86 -1.20 -7.07
N ALA A 131 8.58 -0.40 -7.87
CA ALA A 131 7.98 0.44 -8.90
C ALA A 131 7.83 -0.34 -10.21
N PHE A 132 6.59 -0.60 -10.63
CA PHE A 132 6.29 -1.36 -11.86
C PHE A 132 6.45 -0.53 -13.14
N ALA A 133 6.58 0.79 -13.08
CA ALA A 133 6.87 1.62 -14.25
C ALA A 133 8.14 1.23 -15.01
N LYS A 134 9.00 0.37 -14.45
CA LYS A 134 10.22 -0.12 -15.09
C LYS A 134 9.98 -1.34 -16.00
N VAL A 135 8.89 -2.05 -15.79
CA VAL A 135 8.57 -3.33 -16.46
C VAL A 135 7.19 -3.29 -17.10
N GLU A 136 6.29 -2.41 -16.64
CA GLU A 136 4.91 -2.31 -17.10
C GLU A 136 4.65 -0.98 -17.81
N THR A 137 3.87 -1.04 -18.89
CA THR A 137 3.37 0.14 -19.59
C THR A 137 2.27 0.83 -18.78
N PRO A 138 1.96 2.11 -19.04
CA PRO A 138 0.82 2.76 -18.41
C PRO A 138 -0.52 2.05 -18.62
N ASP A 139 -0.73 1.44 -19.78
CA ASP A 139 -1.96 0.70 -20.09
C ASP A 139 -2.05 -0.59 -19.25
N HIS A 140 -0.97 -1.35 -19.12
CA HIS A 140 -0.92 -2.52 -18.25
C HIS A 140 -1.11 -2.15 -16.76
N ILE A 141 -0.62 -1.00 -16.32
CA ILE A 141 -0.86 -0.52 -14.96
C ILE A 141 -2.35 -0.21 -14.75
N TRP A 142 -3.04 0.35 -15.75
CA TRP A 142 -4.49 0.52 -15.69
C TRP A 142 -5.23 -0.81 -15.69
N ASP A 143 -4.77 -1.79 -16.45
CA ASP A 143 -5.31 -3.14 -16.47
C ASP A 143 -5.21 -3.78 -15.09
N LEU A 144 -4.05 -3.64 -14.42
CA LEU A 144 -3.86 -4.06 -13.03
C LEU A 144 -4.81 -3.35 -12.07
N VAL A 145 -5.02 -2.04 -12.19
CA VAL A 145 -5.99 -1.30 -11.35
C VAL A 145 -7.40 -1.87 -11.54
N ASN A 146 -7.81 -2.10 -12.78
CA ASN A 146 -9.14 -2.65 -13.10
C ASN A 146 -9.31 -4.06 -12.52
N TYR A 147 -8.29 -4.91 -12.60
CA TYR A 147 -8.30 -6.24 -12.01
C TYR A 147 -8.38 -6.19 -10.47
N VAL A 148 -7.56 -5.39 -9.81
CA VAL A 148 -7.58 -5.22 -8.33
C VAL A 148 -8.96 -4.82 -7.82
N ARG A 149 -9.73 -4.03 -8.60
CA ARG A 149 -11.11 -3.69 -8.27
C ARG A 149 -12.07 -4.89 -8.29
N THR A 150 -11.72 -5.95 -9.00
CA THR A 150 -12.55 -7.16 -9.03
C THR A 150 -12.33 -8.07 -7.82
N LEU A 151 -11.15 -8.07 -7.22
CA LEU A 151 -10.78 -8.98 -6.13
C LEU A 151 -11.76 -8.94 -4.97
N SER A 152 -12.17 -7.76 -4.51
CA SER A 152 -13.14 -7.64 -3.41
C SER A 152 -14.56 -8.08 -3.78
N ARG A 153 -14.92 -8.07 -5.06
CA ARG A 153 -16.22 -8.54 -5.56
C ARG A 153 -16.25 -10.05 -5.67
N ASN A 154 -15.19 -10.65 -6.16
CA ASN A 154 -15.07 -12.10 -6.31
C ASN A 154 -15.20 -12.81 -4.95
N LEU A 155 -14.51 -12.33 -3.92
CA LEU A 155 -14.63 -12.90 -2.59
C LEU A 155 -16.05 -12.82 -2.01
N ARG A 156 -16.75 -11.68 -2.21
CA ARG A 156 -18.15 -11.57 -1.77
C ARG A 156 -19.07 -12.58 -2.48
N ASN A 157 -18.83 -12.85 -3.76
CA ASN A 157 -19.61 -13.81 -4.52
C ASN A 157 -19.31 -15.25 -4.08
N GLU A 158 -18.05 -15.58 -3.80
CA GLU A 158 -17.66 -16.88 -3.26
C GLU A 158 -18.26 -17.14 -1.88
N ASP A 159 -18.21 -16.15 -0.99
CA ASP A 159 -18.80 -16.27 0.34
C ASP A 159 -20.33 -16.41 0.26
N ALA A 160 -20.98 -15.66 -0.63
CA ALA A 160 -22.42 -15.79 -0.86
C ALA A 160 -22.81 -17.17 -1.42
N SER A 161 -21.99 -17.77 -2.28
CA SER A 161 -22.24 -19.11 -2.85
C SER A 161 -22.09 -20.24 -1.83
N LYS A 162 -21.33 -20.04 -0.77
CA LYS A 162 -21.13 -21.02 0.32
C LYS A 162 -22.25 -21.00 1.38
N VAL A 163 -23.09 -19.96 1.38
CA VAL A 163 -24.17 -19.76 2.37
C VAL A 163 -25.52 -20.28 1.86
N VAL A 164 -25.63 -20.63 0.57
CA VAL A 164 -26.86 -21.22 0.03
C VAL A 164 -26.80 -22.74 0.24
N PRO A 165 -27.71 -23.32 1.07
CA PRO A 165 -27.76 -24.77 1.32
C PRO A 165 -28.27 -25.53 0.10
#